data_7b6cf16f60a2bb70341578d0f35f9877
#
_entry.id   7b6cf16f60a2bb70341578d0f35f9877
#
_cell.length_a   1.000
_cell.length_b   1.000
_cell.length_c   1.000
_cell.angle_alpha   90.00
_cell.angle_beta   90.00
_cell.angle_gamma   90.00
#
_symmetry.space_group_name_H-M   'P 1'
#
loop_
_entity.id
_entity.type
_entity.pdbx_description
1 polymer ?
#
loop_
_entity_poly.entity_id
_entity_poly.type
_entity_poly.pdbx_seq_one_letter_code
_entity_poly.pdbx_strand_id
1 'polypeptide(L)'
;AWSTPEIAGLMTDARLAETSGLAPSRRRPGRFWTLNDGDNTLELHLMSEAGARVASVTVDGVGKIDWEDLAGFELDGKPYLLIADTGDNGGIRRTLRLIVVEEPERLRDGMRLKPAWTLRFRWPDGARDCEAVAVDAKAGEVLLVSKKRVPPELMRIDLRARDGVVQVAELLGLLEGIVQPEAKELERNPRFGRYRSQVTAADLSPDGRTLAVLNYQAVYLFERGVGASWAGSLAQPVRLDFAWMPQAEAVSFGADGRTLWVAGEQRPSPLIRFRRVP
;
A
#
# COMPACT_ATOMS: atom_id res chain seq x y z
N ALA A 1 -0.62 22.62 0.55
CA ALA A 1 -1.94 22.10 0.97
C ALA A 1 -2.46 21.05 -0.01
N TRP A 2 -3.57 20.36 0.32
CA TRP A 2 -4.25 19.38 -0.53
C TRP A 2 -5.68 19.81 -0.81
N SER A 3 -6.22 19.49 -1.98
CA SER A 3 -7.59 19.78 -2.36
C SER A 3 -8.59 18.95 -1.56
N THR A 4 -9.87 19.29 -1.64
CA THR A 4 -10.96 18.36 -1.33
C THR A 4 -10.88 17.14 -2.27
N PRO A 5 -11.37 15.95 -1.83
CA PRO A 5 -11.39 14.77 -2.68
C PRO A 5 -12.37 14.93 -3.86
N GLU A 6 -11.99 14.38 -5.00
CA GLU A 6 -12.85 14.27 -6.19
C GLU A 6 -12.93 12.83 -6.67
N ILE A 7 -14.05 12.42 -7.24
CA ILE A 7 -14.17 11.12 -7.92
C ILE A 7 -13.58 11.28 -9.31
N ALA A 8 -12.42 10.66 -9.55
CA ALA A 8 -11.73 10.71 -10.83
C ALA A 8 -12.19 9.59 -11.78
N GLY A 9 -12.65 8.48 -11.23
CA GLY A 9 -13.07 7.32 -12.01
C GLY A 9 -13.92 6.36 -11.22
N LEU A 10 -14.37 5.32 -11.89
CA LEU A 10 -15.18 4.25 -11.31
C LEU A 10 -14.68 2.89 -11.79
N MET A 11 -14.29 2.03 -10.87
CA MET A 11 -13.87 0.66 -11.15
C MET A 11 -15.08 -0.26 -11.19
N THR A 12 -15.39 -0.80 -12.37
CA THR A 12 -16.55 -1.67 -12.61
C THR A 12 -16.18 -3.03 -13.17
N ASP A 13 -14.94 -3.19 -13.69
CA ASP A 13 -14.48 -4.46 -14.27
C ASP A 13 -14.48 -5.58 -13.20
N ALA A 14 -14.98 -6.75 -13.58
CA ALA A 14 -15.07 -7.91 -12.70
C ALA A 14 -13.71 -8.37 -12.17
N ARG A 15 -12.62 -8.13 -12.89
CA ARG A 15 -11.26 -8.47 -12.49
C ARG A 15 -10.68 -7.51 -11.45
N LEU A 16 -11.32 -6.36 -11.19
CA LEU A 16 -10.92 -5.39 -10.16
C LEU A 16 -11.85 -5.51 -8.92
N ALA A 17 -12.22 -6.72 -8.55
CA ALA A 17 -13.28 -6.96 -7.57
C ALA A 17 -12.86 -6.69 -6.13
N GLU A 18 -11.60 -6.90 -5.79
CA GLU A 18 -11.06 -6.85 -4.42
C GLU A 18 -9.74 -6.07 -4.41
N THR A 19 -9.79 -4.85 -4.96
CA THR A 19 -8.62 -3.98 -5.10
C THR A 19 -8.01 -3.65 -3.74
N SER A 20 -6.79 -4.11 -3.52
CA SER A 20 -6.06 -3.97 -2.26
C SER A 20 -4.63 -3.44 -2.44
N GLY A 21 -4.39 -2.61 -3.36
CA GLY A 21 -3.10 -1.96 -3.57
C GLY A 21 -3.10 -1.18 -4.86
N LEU A 22 -2.33 -0.11 -4.90
CA LEU A 22 -2.28 0.80 -6.03
C LEU A 22 -0.86 1.32 -6.21
N ALA A 23 -0.35 1.29 -7.44
CA ALA A 23 0.95 1.85 -7.78
C ALA A 23 0.93 2.54 -9.15
N PRO A 24 1.42 3.77 -9.29
CA PRO A 24 1.47 4.43 -10.59
C PRO A 24 2.43 3.68 -11.51
N SER A 25 2.02 3.47 -12.75
CA SER A 25 2.92 2.96 -13.77
C SER A 25 3.98 4.01 -14.08
N ARG A 26 5.24 3.64 -14.00
CA ARG A 26 6.37 4.52 -14.36
C ARG A 26 6.69 4.46 -15.85
N ARG A 27 6.26 3.41 -16.52
CA ARG A 27 6.42 3.28 -17.98
C ARG A 27 5.22 3.79 -18.77
N ARG A 28 4.04 3.93 -18.13
CA ARG A 28 2.77 4.32 -18.80
C ARG A 28 2.06 5.41 -18.01
N PRO A 29 2.40 6.68 -18.24
CA PRO A 29 1.77 7.81 -17.55
C PRO A 29 0.24 7.75 -17.62
N GLY A 30 -0.43 8.14 -16.53
CA GLY A 30 -1.89 8.08 -16.43
C GLY A 30 -2.45 6.66 -16.28
N ARG A 31 -1.63 5.71 -15.81
CA ARG A 31 -2.03 4.34 -15.51
C ARG A 31 -1.57 3.93 -14.12
N PHE A 32 -2.33 3.00 -13.52
CA PHE A 32 -2.00 2.40 -12.22
C PHE A 32 -2.00 0.89 -12.33
N TRP A 33 -1.07 0.28 -11.61
CA TRP A 33 -1.11 -1.14 -11.29
C TRP A 33 -1.89 -1.35 -10.02
N THR A 34 -2.64 -2.45 -9.97
CA THR A 34 -3.38 -2.90 -8.80
C THR A 34 -3.37 -4.42 -8.71
N LEU A 35 -3.73 -4.95 -7.56
CA LEU A 35 -3.92 -6.37 -7.30
C LEU A 35 -5.23 -6.60 -6.54
N ASN A 36 -5.69 -7.83 -6.50
CA ASN A 36 -6.80 -8.26 -5.67
C ASN A 36 -6.29 -9.04 -4.45
N ASP A 37 -6.93 -8.83 -3.30
CA ASP A 37 -6.66 -9.55 -2.07
C ASP A 37 -7.17 -11.00 -2.14
N GLY A 38 -8.45 -11.21 -2.05
CA GLY A 38 -9.09 -12.48 -1.67
C GLY A 38 -9.15 -13.57 -2.72
N ASP A 39 -8.83 -13.31 -3.98
CA ASP A 39 -8.83 -14.34 -5.01
C ASP A 39 -7.49 -15.10 -5.07
N ASN A 40 -7.54 -16.30 -5.63
CA ASN A 40 -6.32 -17.12 -5.79
C ASN A 40 -5.55 -16.78 -7.07
N THR A 41 -5.86 -15.68 -7.75
CA THR A 41 -5.15 -15.29 -8.96
C THR A 41 -3.82 -14.62 -8.60
N LEU A 42 -2.80 -14.91 -9.39
CA LEU A 42 -1.46 -14.31 -9.27
C LEU A 42 -1.34 -13.16 -10.26
N GLU A 43 -2.36 -12.29 -10.31
CA GLU A 43 -2.46 -11.26 -11.34
C GLU A 43 -2.21 -9.86 -10.80
N LEU A 44 -1.52 -9.06 -11.60
CA LEU A 44 -1.50 -7.62 -11.50
C LEU A 44 -2.31 -7.04 -12.66
N HIS A 45 -3.13 -6.06 -12.37
CA HIS A 45 -3.98 -5.40 -13.36
C HIS A 45 -3.51 -3.96 -13.58
N LEU A 46 -3.35 -3.57 -14.85
CA LEU A 46 -3.13 -2.19 -15.23
C LEU A 46 -4.48 -1.54 -15.52
N MET A 47 -4.73 -0.40 -14.91
CA MET A 47 -5.96 0.37 -15.10
C MET A 47 -5.67 1.82 -15.46
N SER A 48 -6.63 2.50 -16.06
CA SER A 48 -6.60 3.94 -16.32
C SER A 48 -7.00 4.74 -15.09
N GLU A 49 -6.71 6.04 -15.08
CA GLU A 49 -7.20 6.99 -14.07
C GLU A 49 -8.73 7.10 -14.00
N ALA A 50 -9.43 6.64 -15.03
CA ALA A 50 -10.88 6.53 -15.03
C ALA A 50 -11.41 5.22 -14.42
N GLY A 51 -10.52 4.31 -14.00
CA GLY A 51 -10.87 3.03 -13.38
C GLY A 51 -11.09 1.88 -14.37
N ALA A 52 -10.83 2.07 -15.67
CA ALA A 52 -10.98 1.01 -16.65
C ALA A 52 -9.74 0.11 -16.71
N ARG A 53 -9.94 -1.22 -16.65
CA ARG A 53 -8.86 -2.19 -16.84
C ARG A 53 -8.30 -2.09 -18.26
N VAL A 54 -6.99 -2.05 -18.38
CA VAL A 54 -6.25 -1.96 -19.66
C VAL A 54 -5.62 -3.29 -20.02
N ALA A 55 -4.96 -3.94 -19.06
CA ALA A 55 -4.30 -5.23 -19.25
C ALA A 55 -4.13 -5.93 -17.90
N SER A 56 -3.88 -7.24 -17.95
CA SER A 56 -3.52 -8.05 -16.79
C SER A 56 -2.28 -8.86 -17.09
N VAL A 57 -1.44 -9.06 -16.08
CA VAL A 57 -0.25 -9.90 -16.17
C VAL A 57 -0.25 -10.91 -15.02
N THR A 58 0.26 -12.11 -15.25
CA THR A 58 0.39 -13.14 -14.21
C THR A 58 1.81 -13.13 -13.65
N VAL A 59 1.97 -13.15 -12.35
CA VAL A 59 3.26 -13.31 -11.69
C VAL A 59 3.57 -14.81 -11.56
N ASP A 60 4.60 -15.26 -12.24
CA ASP A 60 4.95 -16.67 -12.38
C ASP A 60 5.98 -17.13 -11.34
N GLY A 61 5.96 -18.41 -11.01
CA GLY A 61 6.96 -19.00 -10.11
C GLY A 61 6.81 -18.66 -8.64
N VAL A 62 5.69 -18.09 -8.23
CA VAL A 62 5.36 -17.81 -6.83
C VAL A 62 4.01 -18.42 -6.47
N GLY A 63 3.84 -18.84 -5.20
CA GLY A 63 2.52 -19.09 -4.65
C GLY A 63 1.93 -17.80 -4.11
N LYS A 64 0.62 -17.71 -3.96
CA LYS A 64 -0.08 -16.66 -3.22
C LYS A 64 -0.56 -17.23 -1.90
N ILE A 65 -0.31 -16.49 -0.81
CA ILE A 65 -0.90 -16.79 0.49
C ILE A 65 -1.93 -15.73 0.80
N ASP A 66 -1.50 -14.45 0.83
CA ASP A 66 -2.38 -13.33 1.19
C ASP A 66 -1.76 -12.02 0.72
N TRP A 67 -2.12 -11.57 -0.50
CA TRP A 67 -1.61 -10.34 -1.08
C TRP A 67 -2.43 -9.15 -0.62
N GLU A 68 -1.78 -8.16 -0.02
CA GLU A 68 -2.45 -7.07 0.69
C GLU A 68 -2.21 -5.70 0.06
N ASP A 69 -1.00 -5.42 -0.41
CA ASP A 69 -0.64 -4.08 -0.90
C ASP A 69 0.35 -4.15 -2.06
N LEU A 70 0.49 -3.03 -2.76
CA LEU A 70 1.35 -2.88 -3.92
C LEU A 70 2.09 -1.55 -3.85
N ALA A 71 3.40 -1.56 -3.95
CA ALA A 71 4.23 -0.35 -4.02
C ALA A 71 5.01 -0.28 -5.33
N GLY A 72 5.04 0.90 -5.94
CA GLY A 72 5.84 1.16 -7.14
C GLY A 72 7.08 1.98 -6.82
N PHE A 73 8.24 1.60 -7.35
CA PHE A 73 9.49 2.31 -7.12
C PHE A 73 10.45 2.18 -8.30
N GLU A 74 11.46 3.03 -8.31
CA GLU A 74 12.57 2.95 -9.27
C GLU A 74 13.85 2.63 -8.51
N LEU A 75 14.62 1.69 -9.02
CA LEU A 75 15.90 1.28 -8.46
C LEU A 75 16.90 1.06 -9.60
N ASP A 76 18.06 1.72 -9.52
CA ASP A 76 19.11 1.64 -10.52
C ASP A 76 18.61 1.92 -11.96
N GLY A 77 17.70 2.89 -12.10
CA GLY A 77 17.11 3.31 -13.38
C GLY A 77 16.04 2.37 -13.95
N LYS A 78 15.60 1.40 -13.17
CA LYS A 78 14.54 0.46 -13.58
C LYS A 78 13.31 0.58 -12.69
N PRO A 79 12.10 0.54 -13.28
CA PRO A 79 10.86 0.56 -12.52
C PRO A 79 10.47 -0.84 -12.04
N TYR A 80 10.07 -0.92 -10.78
CA TYR A 80 9.64 -2.15 -10.12
C TYR A 80 8.31 -1.98 -9.41
N LEU A 81 7.64 -3.11 -9.21
CA LEU A 81 6.46 -3.25 -8.37
C LEU A 81 6.79 -4.25 -7.26
N LEU A 82 6.48 -3.88 -6.02
CA LEU A 82 6.62 -4.73 -4.86
C LEU A 82 5.22 -5.17 -4.41
N ILE A 83 5.00 -6.48 -4.39
CA ILE A 83 3.77 -7.13 -3.96
C ILE A 83 3.95 -7.57 -2.51
N ALA A 84 3.08 -7.13 -1.63
CA ALA A 84 3.07 -7.50 -0.24
C ALA A 84 2.24 -8.78 -0.02
N ASP A 85 2.90 -9.93 0.09
CA ASP A 85 2.29 -11.19 0.53
C ASP A 85 2.43 -11.30 2.05
N THR A 86 1.69 -10.45 2.76
CA THR A 86 1.91 -10.13 4.17
C THR A 86 0.68 -10.25 5.05
N GLY A 87 -0.48 -10.60 4.49
CA GLY A 87 -1.68 -10.84 5.27
C GLY A 87 -1.50 -11.99 6.26
N ASP A 88 -1.95 -11.78 7.48
CA ASP A 88 -1.86 -12.75 8.58
C ASP A 88 -2.96 -12.49 9.61
N ASN A 89 -4.20 -12.56 9.18
CA ASN A 89 -5.37 -12.31 10.01
C ASN A 89 -5.40 -13.17 11.29
N GLY A 90 -4.83 -14.37 11.22
CA GLY A 90 -4.71 -15.28 12.36
C GLY A 90 -3.49 -15.04 13.25
N GLY A 91 -2.52 -14.23 12.85
CA GLY A 91 -1.28 -14.01 13.58
C GLY A 91 -0.43 -15.28 13.73
N ILE A 92 -0.38 -16.13 12.71
CA ILE A 92 0.27 -17.45 12.75
C ILE A 92 1.46 -17.60 11.80
N ARG A 93 1.61 -16.67 10.84
CA ARG A 93 2.70 -16.72 9.87
C ARG A 93 4.01 -16.27 10.51
N ARG A 94 4.93 -17.21 10.65
CA ARG A 94 6.26 -16.95 11.23
C ARG A 94 7.16 -16.13 10.31
N THR A 95 6.92 -16.22 9.00
CA THR A 95 7.68 -15.53 7.96
C THR A 95 6.72 -15.00 6.92
N LEU A 96 6.88 -13.73 6.57
CA LEU A 96 6.15 -13.04 5.52
C LEU A 96 7.06 -12.80 4.31
N ARG A 97 6.45 -12.46 3.18
CA ARG A 97 7.17 -12.35 1.91
C ARG A 97 6.75 -11.11 1.13
N LEU A 98 7.73 -10.51 0.47
CA LEU A 98 7.51 -9.47 -0.53
C LEU A 98 8.08 -9.97 -1.86
N ILE A 99 7.34 -9.75 -2.95
CA ILE A 99 7.70 -10.20 -4.28
C ILE A 99 7.93 -8.97 -5.14
N VAL A 100 9.12 -8.85 -5.72
CA VAL A 100 9.46 -7.73 -6.58
C VAL A 100 9.48 -8.18 -8.02
N VAL A 101 8.74 -7.48 -8.88
CA VAL A 101 8.72 -7.69 -10.33
C VAL A 101 9.15 -6.42 -11.05
N GLU A 102 9.90 -6.53 -12.14
CA GLU A 102 10.18 -5.38 -13.00
C GLU A 102 8.92 -5.03 -13.79
N GLU A 103 8.54 -3.77 -13.85
CA GLU A 103 7.45 -3.31 -14.70
C GLU A 103 7.78 -3.59 -16.17
N PRO A 104 6.93 -4.32 -16.93
CA PRO A 104 7.28 -4.78 -18.26
C PRO A 104 7.41 -3.61 -19.25
N GLU A 105 8.51 -3.58 -19.98
CA GLU A 105 8.75 -2.58 -21.04
C GLU A 105 7.73 -2.73 -22.16
N ARG A 106 7.52 -3.96 -22.63
CA ARG A 106 6.48 -4.31 -23.60
C ARG A 106 5.37 -5.06 -22.89
N LEU A 107 4.21 -4.43 -22.80
CA LEU A 107 3.04 -5.00 -22.15
C LEU A 107 2.14 -5.69 -23.17
N ARG A 108 1.72 -6.91 -22.86
CA ARG A 108 0.66 -7.63 -23.55
C ARG A 108 -0.30 -8.20 -22.51
N ASP A 109 -1.60 -8.09 -22.76
CA ASP A 109 -2.61 -8.68 -21.88
C ASP A 109 -2.39 -10.20 -21.77
N GLY A 110 -2.44 -10.73 -20.56
CA GLY A 110 -2.19 -12.14 -20.25
C GLY A 110 -0.71 -12.57 -20.25
N MET A 111 0.25 -11.65 -20.39
CA MET A 111 1.67 -12.02 -20.28
C MET A 111 2.04 -12.49 -18.88
N ARG A 112 3.15 -13.22 -18.78
CA ARG A 112 3.69 -13.75 -17.53
C ARG A 112 4.96 -12.99 -17.15
N LEU A 113 5.05 -12.59 -15.89
CA LEU A 113 6.22 -11.94 -15.31
C LEU A 113 6.88 -12.87 -14.29
N LYS A 114 8.20 -12.88 -14.27
CA LYS A 114 8.96 -13.57 -13.22
C LYS A 114 9.38 -12.55 -12.16
N PRO A 115 9.44 -12.95 -10.88
CA PRO A 115 10.06 -12.11 -9.86
C PRO A 115 11.49 -11.74 -10.22
N ALA A 116 11.85 -10.48 -10.01
CA ALA A 116 13.24 -10.04 -10.07
C ALA A 116 14.01 -10.51 -8.84
N TRP A 117 13.40 -10.40 -7.65
CA TRP A 117 13.82 -11.01 -6.39
C TRP A 117 12.65 -11.10 -5.42
N THR A 118 12.85 -11.81 -4.33
CA THR A 118 11.92 -11.91 -3.22
C THR A 118 12.60 -11.52 -1.91
N LEU A 119 11.85 -10.90 -0.99
CA LEU A 119 12.30 -10.58 0.34
C LEU A 119 11.49 -11.41 1.34
N ARG A 120 12.15 -11.91 2.38
CA ARG A 120 11.50 -12.63 3.46
C ARG A 120 11.83 -11.94 4.78
N PHE A 121 10.85 -11.83 5.64
CA PHE A 121 11.04 -11.22 6.94
C PHE A 121 10.13 -11.85 8.01
N ARG A 122 10.45 -11.57 9.25
CA ARG A 122 9.64 -11.86 10.42
C ARG A 122 9.58 -10.64 11.33
N TRP A 123 8.56 -10.59 12.14
CA TRP A 123 8.46 -9.58 13.18
C TRP A 123 9.39 -9.92 14.34
N PRO A 124 9.88 -8.93 15.11
CA PRO A 124 10.82 -9.19 16.20
C PRO A 124 10.21 -9.91 17.40
N ASP A 125 8.92 -9.73 17.64
CA ASP A 125 8.23 -10.10 18.87
C ASP A 125 6.92 -10.88 18.65
N GLY A 126 6.79 -11.57 17.54
CA GLY A 126 5.65 -12.44 17.22
C GLY A 126 4.89 -12.05 15.96
N ALA A 127 4.19 -13.03 15.40
CA ALA A 127 3.43 -12.89 14.17
C ALA A 127 2.32 -11.84 14.27
N ARG A 128 2.10 -11.06 13.22
CA ARG A 128 1.03 -10.07 13.12
C ARG A 128 0.69 -9.75 11.67
N ASP A 129 -0.50 -9.26 11.49
CA ASP A 129 -1.04 -8.81 10.22
C ASP A 129 -0.39 -7.49 9.75
N CYS A 130 -0.14 -7.39 8.45
CA CYS A 130 0.41 -6.20 7.82
C CYS A 130 -0.20 -6.03 6.43
N GLU A 131 -0.99 -4.99 6.27
CA GLU A 131 -1.67 -4.68 5.02
C GLU A 131 -1.13 -3.41 4.34
N ALA A 132 -0.04 -2.84 4.84
CA ALA A 132 0.46 -1.58 4.34
C ALA A 132 1.98 -1.60 4.17
N VAL A 133 2.45 -1.34 2.96
CA VAL A 133 3.87 -1.27 2.62
C VAL A 133 4.19 -0.06 1.76
N ALA A 134 5.38 0.48 1.91
CA ALA A 134 5.91 1.51 1.04
C ALA A 134 7.41 1.27 0.79
N VAL A 135 7.95 1.81 -0.29
CA VAL A 135 9.36 1.61 -0.63
C VAL A 135 10.10 2.94 -0.64
N ASP A 136 11.13 3.05 0.19
CA ASP A 136 12.13 4.10 0.13
C ASP A 136 13.37 3.59 -0.63
N ALA A 137 13.33 3.69 -1.96
CA ALA A 137 14.40 3.20 -2.80
C ALA A 137 15.73 3.96 -2.58
N LYS A 138 15.67 5.24 -2.18
CA LYS A 138 16.87 6.05 -1.89
C LYS A 138 17.57 5.58 -0.61
N ALA A 139 16.78 5.27 0.41
CA ALA A 139 17.29 4.71 1.66
C ALA A 139 17.59 3.21 1.55
N GLY A 140 17.11 2.53 0.51
CA GLY A 140 17.23 1.09 0.34
C GLY A 140 16.36 0.30 1.31
N GLU A 141 15.19 0.82 1.65
CA GLU A 141 14.32 0.29 2.70
C GLU A 141 12.90 -0.01 2.17
N VAL A 142 12.29 -1.05 2.73
CA VAL A 142 10.83 -1.25 2.67
C VAL A 142 10.26 -0.88 4.02
N LEU A 143 9.29 0.01 4.01
CA LEU A 143 8.51 0.43 5.17
C LEU A 143 7.28 -0.48 5.30
N LEU A 144 6.99 -0.92 6.51
CA LEU A 144 5.90 -1.82 6.84
C LEU A 144 5.08 -1.19 7.97
N VAL A 145 3.75 -1.17 7.84
CA VAL A 145 2.87 -0.65 8.89
C VAL A 145 1.96 -1.76 9.40
N SER A 146 1.99 -2.02 10.70
CA SER A 146 1.15 -3.03 11.32
C SER A 146 -0.34 -2.64 11.31
N LYS A 147 -1.24 -3.60 11.12
CA LYS A 147 -2.69 -3.34 11.04
C LYS A 147 -3.36 -3.22 12.40
N LYS A 148 -3.14 -4.20 13.27
CA LYS A 148 -3.92 -4.41 14.51
C LYS A 148 -3.26 -3.85 15.77
N ARG A 149 -2.02 -3.38 15.70
CA ARG A 149 -1.34 -2.74 16.83
C ARG A 149 -1.85 -1.32 17.03
N VAL A 150 -1.94 -0.90 18.28
CA VAL A 150 -2.43 0.44 18.68
C VAL A 150 -1.42 1.06 19.65
N PRO A 151 -0.75 2.17 19.30
CA PRO A 151 -0.68 2.75 17.93
C PRO A 151 -0.09 1.79 16.91
N PRO A 152 -0.36 1.99 15.59
CA PRO A 152 0.30 1.20 14.56
C PRO A 152 1.82 1.41 14.59
N GLU A 153 2.56 0.37 14.29
CA GLU A 153 4.03 0.37 14.28
C GLU A 153 4.53 0.61 12.86
N LEU A 154 5.47 1.54 12.69
CA LEU A 154 6.25 1.69 11.47
C LEU A 154 7.54 0.89 11.62
N MET A 155 7.72 -0.10 10.76
CA MET A 155 8.87 -0.99 10.73
C MET A 155 9.62 -0.86 9.41
N ARG A 156 10.85 -1.35 9.36
CA ARG A 156 11.63 -1.43 8.10
C ARG A 156 12.34 -2.75 7.93
N ILE A 157 12.62 -3.09 6.68
CA ILE A 157 13.56 -4.13 6.26
C ILE A 157 14.41 -3.60 5.10
N ASP A 158 15.54 -4.25 4.83
CA ASP A 158 16.41 -3.93 3.69
C ASP A 158 15.76 -4.37 2.36
N LEU A 159 15.65 -3.42 1.42
CA LEU A 159 15.12 -3.66 0.07
C LEU A 159 16.06 -4.55 -0.78
N ARG A 160 17.35 -4.54 -0.50
CA ARG A 160 18.38 -5.24 -1.27
C ARG A 160 18.91 -6.52 -0.61
N ALA A 161 18.22 -7.02 0.42
CA ALA A 161 18.61 -8.26 1.05
C ALA A 161 18.64 -9.42 0.05
N ARG A 162 19.58 -10.35 0.24
CA ARG A 162 19.74 -11.51 -0.65
C ARG A 162 18.56 -12.46 -0.53
N ASP A 163 18.22 -13.11 -1.64
CA ASP A 163 17.25 -14.20 -1.65
C ASP A 163 17.59 -15.27 -0.60
N GLY A 164 16.55 -15.76 0.07
CA GLY A 164 16.69 -16.78 1.11
C GLY A 164 17.02 -16.28 2.51
N VAL A 165 17.47 -15.02 2.67
CA VAL A 165 17.68 -14.41 3.99
C VAL A 165 16.34 -14.02 4.59
N VAL A 166 16.08 -14.46 5.84
CA VAL A 166 14.93 -14.00 6.61
C VAL A 166 15.38 -12.86 7.51
N GLN A 167 14.96 -11.65 7.18
CA GLN A 167 15.24 -10.45 7.96
C GLN A 167 14.37 -10.39 9.21
N VAL A 168 14.82 -9.66 10.22
CA VAL A 168 13.98 -9.23 11.34
C VAL A 168 13.61 -7.78 11.10
N ALA A 169 12.30 -7.48 11.06
CA ALA A 169 11.84 -6.11 10.91
C ALA A 169 12.27 -5.24 12.10
N GLU A 170 12.76 -4.05 11.81
CA GLU A 170 13.21 -3.07 12.81
C GLU A 170 12.14 -2.01 13.05
N LEU A 171 11.85 -1.70 14.31
CA LEU A 171 10.94 -0.64 14.69
C LEU A 171 11.57 0.74 14.44
N LEU A 172 10.90 1.57 13.63
CA LEU A 172 11.25 2.98 13.42
C LEU A 172 10.51 3.93 14.36
N GLY A 173 9.28 3.60 14.71
CA GLY A 173 8.46 4.40 15.61
C GLY A 173 6.99 3.99 15.59
N LEU A 174 6.18 4.71 16.37
CA LEU A 174 4.73 4.48 16.47
C LEU A 174 3.98 5.62 15.77
N LEU A 175 2.95 5.26 14.99
CA LEU A 175 2.08 6.21 14.28
C LEU A 175 1.02 6.78 15.24
N GLU A 176 1.47 7.54 16.24
CA GLU A 176 0.61 8.09 17.30
C GLU A 176 -0.42 9.10 16.80
N GLY A 177 -0.17 9.73 15.65
CA GLY A 177 -1.09 10.70 15.05
C GLY A 177 -2.32 10.10 14.40
N ILE A 178 -2.44 8.77 14.29
CA ILE A 178 -3.64 8.11 13.76
C ILE A 178 -4.72 8.08 14.85
N VAL A 179 -5.84 8.76 14.57
CA VAL A 179 -6.97 8.86 15.50
C VAL A 179 -7.59 7.50 15.73
N GLN A 180 -7.69 7.10 17.01
CA GLN A 180 -8.33 5.87 17.42
C GLN A 180 -9.80 6.14 17.82
N PRO A 181 -10.72 5.16 17.69
CA PRO A 181 -12.11 5.34 18.05
C PRO A 181 -12.28 5.57 19.54
N GLU A 182 -13.17 6.52 19.89
CA GLU A 182 -13.53 6.78 21.27
C GLU A 182 -14.44 5.68 21.86
N ALA A 183 -14.50 5.59 23.19
CA ALA A 183 -15.35 4.61 23.90
C ALA A 183 -16.83 4.67 23.44
N LYS A 184 -17.38 5.87 23.28
CA LYS A 184 -18.77 6.06 22.77
C LYS A 184 -18.95 5.53 21.33
N GLU A 185 -17.95 5.63 20.49
CA GLU A 185 -17.97 5.12 19.12
C GLU A 185 -17.95 3.59 19.13
N LEU A 186 -17.12 3.00 19.99
CA LEU A 186 -17.10 1.55 20.19
C LEU A 186 -18.38 0.99 20.79
N GLU A 187 -19.01 1.72 21.73
CA GLU A 187 -20.31 1.35 22.27
C GLU A 187 -21.44 1.40 21.21
N ARG A 188 -21.40 2.39 20.32
CA ARG A 188 -22.39 2.52 19.22
C ARG A 188 -22.21 1.46 18.14
N ASN A 189 -20.98 1.00 17.92
CA ASN A 189 -20.65 0.01 16.90
C ASN A 189 -19.68 -1.04 17.44
N PRO A 190 -20.12 -1.91 18.37
CA PRO A 190 -19.25 -2.86 19.06
C PRO A 190 -18.64 -3.91 18.12
N ARG A 191 -19.32 -4.17 16.99
CA ARG A 191 -18.84 -5.18 16.04
C ARG A 191 -17.74 -4.66 15.11
N PHE A 192 -17.87 -3.43 14.60
CA PHE A 192 -17.00 -2.91 13.54
C PHE A 192 -16.24 -1.63 13.92
N GLY A 193 -16.60 -0.96 15.01
CA GLY A 193 -16.02 0.33 15.39
C GLY A 193 -14.48 0.30 15.49
N ARG A 194 -13.92 -0.79 16.04
CA ARG A 194 -12.47 -0.98 16.19
C ARG A 194 -11.72 -1.12 14.86
N TYR A 195 -12.38 -1.56 13.79
CA TYR A 195 -11.73 -1.76 12.49
C TYR A 195 -11.51 -0.46 11.73
N ARG A 196 -12.29 0.59 12.02
CA ARG A 196 -12.30 1.85 11.26
C ARG A 196 -10.96 2.58 11.26
N SER A 197 -10.16 2.43 12.31
CA SER A 197 -8.83 3.03 12.45
C SER A 197 -7.69 2.11 12.02
N GLN A 198 -7.97 0.85 11.66
CA GLN A 198 -6.94 -0.10 11.25
C GLN A 198 -6.34 0.30 9.91
N VAL A 199 -5.02 0.24 9.81
CA VAL A 199 -4.27 0.60 8.61
C VAL A 199 -4.45 -0.47 7.53
N THR A 200 -4.79 -0.03 6.32
CA THR A 200 -5.09 -0.91 5.18
C THR A 200 -4.14 -0.74 4.00
N ALA A 201 -3.46 0.40 3.87
CA ALA A 201 -2.48 0.62 2.82
C ALA A 201 -1.51 1.74 3.20
N ALA A 202 -0.37 1.80 2.52
CA ALA A 202 0.56 2.91 2.61
C ALA A 202 1.25 3.17 1.28
N ASP A 203 1.78 4.36 1.10
CA ASP A 203 2.67 4.70 -0.01
C ASP A 203 3.62 5.83 0.39
N LEU A 204 4.77 5.90 -0.27
CA LEU A 204 5.77 6.93 -0.06
C LEU A 204 5.83 7.86 -1.27
N SER A 205 5.81 9.17 -1.02
CA SER A 205 5.95 10.16 -2.09
C SER A 205 7.26 9.95 -2.88
N PRO A 206 7.29 10.28 -4.19
CA PRO A 206 8.47 10.05 -5.03
C PRO A 206 9.75 10.74 -4.53
N ASP A 207 9.62 11.82 -3.77
CA ASP A 207 10.75 12.50 -3.14
C ASP A 207 11.23 11.83 -1.83
N GLY A 208 10.50 10.83 -1.35
CA GLY A 208 10.80 10.08 -0.12
C GLY A 208 10.47 10.82 1.17
N ARG A 209 9.70 11.92 1.12
CA ARG A 209 9.49 12.79 2.28
C ARG A 209 8.14 12.64 2.97
N THR A 210 7.13 12.19 2.26
CA THR A 210 5.76 12.07 2.79
C THR A 210 5.32 10.61 2.73
N LEU A 211 5.06 10.02 3.88
CA LEU A 211 4.43 8.71 4.02
C LEU A 211 2.91 8.91 4.12
N ALA A 212 2.18 8.39 3.15
CA ALA A 212 0.73 8.29 3.21
C ALA A 212 0.33 6.97 3.85
N VAL A 213 -0.56 7.01 4.83
CA VAL A 213 -1.10 5.84 5.51
C VAL A 213 -2.62 5.92 5.47
N LEU A 214 -3.24 4.90 4.92
CA LEU A 214 -4.70 4.79 4.76
C LEU A 214 -5.30 3.95 5.88
N ASN A 215 -6.44 4.38 6.38
CA ASN A 215 -7.39 3.53 7.07
C ASN A 215 -8.78 3.66 6.44
N TYR A 216 -9.80 3.02 6.99
CA TYR A 216 -11.15 3.07 6.41
C TYR A 216 -11.83 4.44 6.45
N GLN A 217 -11.23 5.45 7.06
CA GLN A 217 -11.83 6.78 7.26
C GLN A 217 -11.08 7.91 6.57
N ALA A 218 -9.75 7.83 6.52
CA ALA A 218 -8.90 8.94 6.10
C ALA A 218 -7.54 8.48 5.60
N VAL A 219 -6.85 9.38 4.90
CA VAL A 219 -5.40 9.27 4.66
C VAL A 219 -4.67 10.17 5.62
N TYR A 220 -3.63 9.65 6.24
CA TYR A 220 -2.72 10.39 7.12
C TYR A 220 -1.38 10.58 6.43
N LEU A 221 -0.96 11.83 6.29
CA LEU A 221 0.31 12.20 5.65
C LEU A 221 1.32 12.59 6.72
N PHE A 222 2.35 11.76 6.88
CA PHE A 222 3.47 12.00 7.78
C PHE A 222 4.64 12.59 6.99
N GLU A 223 5.04 13.81 7.29
CA GLU A 223 6.12 14.48 6.60
C GLU A 223 7.40 14.44 7.43
N ARG A 224 8.50 13.99 6.84
CA ARG A 224 9.83 14.08 7.45
C ARG A 224 10.69 15.16 6.79
N GLY A 225 11.51 15.84 7.58
CA GLY A 225 12.50 16.78 7.08
C GLY A 225 13.58 16.11 6.23
N VAL A 226 14.31 16.91 5.48
CA VAL A 226 15.45 16.41 4.69
C VAL A 226 16.50 15.81 5.64
N GLY A 227 16.87 14.55 5.42
CA GLY A 227 17.84 13.84 6.28
C GLY A 227 17.33 13.46 7.66
N ALA A 228 16.06 13.73 7.98
CA ALA A 228 15.47 13.36 9.26
C ALA A 228 15.03 11.88 9.27
N SER A 229 15.04 11.28 10.47
CA SER A 229 14.48 9.96 10.70
C SER A 229 12.95 10.01 10.78
N TRP A 230 12.27 8.88 10.56
CA TRP A 230 10.83 8.78 10.73
C TRP A 230 10.38 8.98 12.18
N ALA A 231 11.16 8.54 13.16
CA ALA A 231 10.78 8.54 14.58
C ALA A 231 10.29 9.91 15.08
N GLY A 232 10.86 11.02 14.61
CA GLY A 232 10.45 12.37 14.99
C GLY A 232 9.27 12.95 14.18
N SER A 233 8.71 12.20 13.22
CA SER A 233 7.73 12.72 12.25
C SER A 233 6.36 12.03 12.33
N LEU A 234 6.13 11.16 13.32
CA LEU A 234 4.97 10.26 13.35
C LEU A 234 3.82 10.71 14.27
N ALA A 235 3.95 11.86 14.95
CA ALA A 235 2.97 12.32 15.92
C ALA A 235 1.91 13.28 15.35
N GLN A 236 2.24 14.05 14.30
CA GLN A 236 1.39 15.13 13.80
C GLN A 236 1.21 15.05 12.27
N PRO A 237 0.44 14.09 11.76
CA PRO A 237 0.15 13.99 10.34
C PRO A 237 -0.86 15.03 9.87
N VAL A 238 -0.84 15.35 8.60
CA VAL A 238 -1.96 16.00 7.93
C VAL A 238 -2.99 14.92 7.62
N ARG A 239 -4.23 15.10 8.09
CA ARG A 239 -5.34 14.19 7.81
C ARG A 239 -6.14 14.68 6.60
N LEU A 240 -6.41 13.78 5.67
CA LEU A 240 -7.26 13.99 4.51
C LEU A 240 -8.48 13.09 4.62
N ASP A 241 -9.64 13.70 4.81
CA ASP A 241 -10.91 12.99 4.88
C ASP A 241 -11.49 12.79 3.48
N PHE A 242 -12.15 11.67 3.26
CA PHE A 242 -12.94 11.40 2.06
C PHE A 242 -14.34 10.88 2.45
N ALA A 243 -15.30 11.00 1.52
CA ALA A 243 -16.60 10.40 1.73
C ALA A 243 -16.47 8.89 1.99
N TRP A 244 -17.36 8.35 2.81
CA TRP A 244 -17.37 6.93 3.14
C TRP A 244 -17.26 6.06 1.89
N MET A 245 -16.32 5.15 1.92
CA MET A 245 -16.06 4.16 0.89
C MET A 245 -16.00 2.79 1.57
N PRO A 246 -16.77 1.80 1.10
CA PRO A 246 -16.63 0.46 1.62
C PRO A 246 -15.21 -0.05 1.42
N GLN A 247 -14.57 -0.47 2.50
CA GLN A 247 -13.24 -1.08 2.47
C GLN A 247 -12.24 -0.29 1.61
N ALA A 248 -11.88 0.92 2.07
CA ALA A 248 -10.78 1.69 1.48
C ALA A 248 -9.45 0.97 1.75
N GLU A 249 -8.86 0.34 0.75
CA GLU A 249 -7.72 -0.56 0.91
C GLU A 249 -6.56 -0.31 -0.06
N ALA A 250 -6.62 0.76 -0.82
CA ALA A 250 -5.51 1.13 -1.68
C ALA A 250 -5.25 2.63 -1.63
N VAL A 251 -3.99 3.02 -1.46
CA VAL A 251 -3.54 4.42 -1.53
C VAL A 251 -2.25 4.49 -2.35
N SER A 252 -2.12 5.53 -3.16
CA SER A 252 -0.88 5.78 -3.90
C SER A 252 -0.70 7.25 -4.24
N PHE A 253 0.53 7.72 -4.15
CA PHE A 253 0.89 8.97 -4.83
C PHE A 253 0.90 8.77 -6.34
N GLY A 254 0.56 9.82 -7.09
CA GLY A 254 0.87 9.86 -8.51
C GLY A 254 2.39 9.94 -8.72
N ALA A 255 2.85 9.54 -9.90
CA ALA A 255 4.28 9.49 -10.23
C ALA A 255 5.00 10.85 -10.08
N ASP A 256 4.27 11.95 -10.18
CA ASP A 256 4.76 13.32 -10.00
C ASP A 256 4.73 13.83 -8.55
N GLY A 257 4.17 13.05 -7.62
CA GLY A 257 3.98 13.42 -6.21
C GLY A 257 2.95 14.54 -5.97
N ARG A 258 2.19 14.93 -7.01
CA ARG A 258 1.21 16.03 -6.93
C ARG A 258 -0.23 15.56 -6.77
N THR A 259 -0.46 14.27 -6.91
CA THR A 259 -1.76 13.64 -6.72
C THR A 259 -1.65 12.52 -5.71
N LEU A 260 -2.75 12.26 -5.01
CA LEU A 260 -2.90 11.12 -4.12
C LEU A 260 -4.22 10.43 -4.46
N TRP A 261 -4.18 9.12 -4.56
CA TRP A 261 -5.29 8.31 -5.04
C TRP A 261 -5.70 7.30 -3.98
N VAL A 262 -7.02 7.08 -3.85
CA VAL A 262 -7.60 6.10 -2.93
C VAL A 262 -8.61 5.25 -3.68
N ALA A 263 -8.58 3.95 -3.46
CA ALA A 263 -9.54 3.00 -3.99
C ALA A 263 -9.99 2.00 -2.91
N GLY A 264 -11.12 1.37 -3.12
CA GLY A 264 -11.68 0.35 -2.22
C GLY A 264 -11.98 -0.96 -2.94
N GLU A 265 -12.29 -1.99 -2.18
CA GLU A 265 -12.51 -3.34 -2.68
C GLU A 265 -13.85 -3.53 -3.40
N GLN A 266 -14.93 -2.97 -2.89
CA GLN A 266 -16.27 -3.31 -3.35
C GLN A 266 -16.63 -2.63 -4.66
N ARG A 267 -17.05 -3.41 -5.65
CA ARG A 267 -17.54 -2.89 -6.94
C ARG A 267 -19.00 -2.46 -6.89
N PRO A 268 -19.35 -1.36 -7.57
CA PRO A 268 -18.48 -0.39 -8.21
C PRO A 268 -17.69 0.42 -7.16
N SER A 269 -16.37 0.53 -7.32
CA SER A 269 -15.53 1.30 -6.41
C SER A 269 -15.14 2.63 -7.04
N PRO A 270 -15.38 3.76 -6.36
CA PRO A 270 -14.87 5.04 -6.83
C PRO A 270 -13.34 5.08 -6.70
N LEU A 271 -12.69 5.66 -7.69
CA LEU A 271 -11.30 6.04 -7.63
C LEU A 271 -11.24 7.51 -7.23
N ILE A 272 -10.86 7.75 -5.99
CA ILE A 272 -10.80 9.11 -5.39
C ILE A 272 -9.42 9.69 -5.62
N ARG A 273 -9.37 10.97 -5.92
CA ARG A 273 -8.14 11.72 -6.11
C ARG A 273 -8.13 13.00 -5.27
N PHE A 274 -7.00 13.26 -4.63
CA PHE A 274 -6.62 14.56 -4.07
C PHE A 274 -5.54 15.18 -4.93
N ARG A 275 -5.51 16.49 -5.03
CA ARG A 275 -4.48 17.26 -5.73
C ARG A 275 -3.70 18.14 -4.77
N ARG A 276 -2.41 18.20 -4.94
CA ARG A 276 -1.60 19.18 -4.21
C ARG A 276 -1.88 20.57 -4.78
N VAL A 277 -2.35 21.45 -3.92
CA VAL A 277 -2.60 22.86 -4.28
C VAL A 277 -1.39 23.72 -3.87
N PRO A 278 -1.13 24.82 -4.59
CA PRO A 278 -0.02 25.73 -4.30
C PRO A 278 0.02 26.24 -2.86
#